data_64bb87d130353b8517d92047779b2398
#
_entry.id   64bb87d130353b8517d92047779b2398
#
_cell.length_a   1.000
_cell.length_b   1.000
_cell.length_c   1.000
_cell.angle_alpha   90.00
_cell.angle_beta   90.00
_cell.angle_gamma   90.00
#
_symmetry.space_group_name_H-M   'P 1'
#
loop_
_entity.id
_entity.type
_entity.pdbx_description
1 polymer ?
#
loop_
_entity_poly.entity_id
_entity_poly.type
_entity_poly.pdbx_seq_one_letter_code
_entity_poly.pdbx_strand_id
1 'polypeptide(L)'
;MTTKKRQIKFGTFLSGFSGLAGWRQEGKPSNASVDFESYKLVAQAAEEGLYDFAFVADSAYITKDSIPYFLSRFEPATILSAIAAVTKNLGVVGTFSTSYSEPFTTARQLASLDKLSGGRAGWNAVTSALEGLGRNHGQEKIMEHSLRYRVASEYIDVVKGLWDSWEDDAFVRNKETGQYVDFDKMHTLNHKGEFFSVQGPLNMERSEQGRPIVFQAGGSEEGRDLAARVADGIYSRHSDLKRATEFSDDIKRRAVAYGRSPHDILIFPTITPILGETQEEADHKYEKSIQYVDIDMAIQYLSRFFSFFDFKQFPLDEPLPELGDIGKDSFKSTAELYLRMAKEENLTLRQLAQRVATPKGDYVGTPTVVADRIQALFETGVVDGFILSPYSQPEGLREFNKYVVPILQERGLYRTEYESSTLRGNLGLSYPVNRYTQARQTVTGSV
;
A
#
# COMPACT_ATOMS: atom_id res chain seq x y z
N MET A 1 0.25 -15.30 -31.18
CA MET A 1 0.47 -14.24 -30.18
C MET A 1 1.33 -14.84 -29.09
N THR A 2 2.59 -14.41 -28.98
CA THR A 2 3.44 -14.82 -27.86
C THR A 2 2.84 -14.25 -26.59
N THR A 3 2.35 -15.09 -25.71
CA THR A 3 1.91 -14.67 -24.37
C THR A 3 3.08 -13.99 -23.66
N LYS A 4 2.95 -12.67 -23.40
CA LYS A 4 3.98 -11.91 -22.70
C LYS A 4 4.27 -12.59 -21.36
N LYS A 5 5.54 -12.89 -21.10
CA LYS A 5 5.95 -13.53 -19.84
C LYS A 5 5.55 -12.62 -18.68
N ARG A 6 4.92 -13.18 -17.66
CA ARG A 6 4.54 -12.46 -16.43
C ARG A 6 5.79 -11.87 -15.76
N GLN A 7 5.75 -10.62 -15.35
CA GLN A 7 6.86 -9.90 -14.71
C GLN A 7 6.46 -9.43 -13.32
N ILE A 8 7.42 -9.46 -12.40
CA ILE A 8 7.28 -8.95 -11.04
C ILE A 8 6.97 -7.45 -11.08
N LYS A 9 6.08 -7.00 -10.20
CA LYS A 9 5.78 -5.60 -9.97
C LYS A 9 6.36 -5.16 -8.63
N PHE A 10 6.98 -3.99 -8.58
CA PHE A 10 7.50 -3.46 -7.33
C PHE A 10 6.82 -2.14 -6.95
N GLY A 11 6.43 -2.06 -5.68
CA GLY A 11 6.09 -0.82 -5.01
C GLY A 11 7.02 -0.56 -3.83
N THR A 12 7.01 0.66 -3.30
CA THR A 12 7.70 0.98 -2.04
C THR A 12 6.87 1.94 -1.19
N PHE A 13 7.06 1.91 0.12
CA PHE A 13 6.54 2.97 0.97
C PHE A 13 7.29 4.26 0.71
N LEU A 14 6.55 5.33 0.54
CA LEU A 14 7.07 6.68 0.44
C LEU A 14 6.96 7.36 1.82
N SER A 15 8.06 7.39 2.53
CA SER A 15 8.21 8.01 3.84
C SER A 15 9.61 8.59 3.97
N GLY A 16 9.79 9.52 4.87
CA GLY A 16 11.12 10.12 5.07
C GLY A 16 12.10 9.18 5.75
N PHE A 17 11.60 8.21 6.54
CA PHE A 17 12.40 7.18 7.19
C PHE A 17 11.60 5.89 7.38
N SER A 18 12.31 4.78 7.58
CA SER A 18 11.71 3.46 7.71
C SER A 18 11.53 3.02 9.16
N GLY A 19 10.40 2.37 9.45
CA GLY A 19 10.14 1.69 10.72
C GLY A 19 10.15 2.59 11.96
N LEU A 20 10.32 1.97 13.11
CA LEU A 20 10.30 2.64 14.42
C LEU A 20 11.54 3.49 14.70
N ALA A 21 12.65 3.17 14.07
CA ALA A 21 13.98 3.68 14.42
C ALA A 21 14.69 4.46 13.30
N GLY A 22 14.08 4.55 12.12
CA GLY A 22 14.75 5.15 10.95
C GLY A 22 15.26 6.57 11.17
N TRP A 23 14.55 7.37 11.95
CA TRP A 23 14.94 8.74 12.28
C TRP A 23 16.21 8.85 13.14
N ARG A 24 16.62 7.76 13.82
CA ARG A 24 17.83 7.69 14.66
C ARG A 24 19.05 7.20 13.90
N GLN A 25 18.88 6.72 12.67
CA GLN A 25 19.99 6.20 11.89
C GLN A 25 21.00 7.31 11.59
N GLU A 26 22.27 6.97 11.74
CA GLU A 26 23.40 7.87 11.49
C GLU A 26 23.37 8.39 10.03
N GLY A 27 23.64 9.67 9.86
CA GLY A 27 23.63 10.32 8.54
C GLY A 27 22.23 10.60 7.95
N LYS A 28 21.14 10.36 8.71
CA LYS A 28 19.79 10.67 8.28
C LYS A 28 19.27 11.98 8.89
N PRO A 29 18.49 12.77 8.13
CA PRO A 29 17.76 13.89 8.70
C PRO A 29 16.75 13.41 9.74
N SER A 30 16.82 13.89 10.96
CA SER A 30 15.88 13.51 12.03
C SER A 30 14.43 13.95 11.76
N ASN A 31 14.23 14.95 10.88
CA ASN A 31 12.95 15.49 10.43
C ASN A 31 12.51 14.94 9.06
N ALA A 32 13.11 13.84 8.57
CA ALA A 32 12.86 13.30 7.23
C ALA A 32 11.37 13.04 6.92
N SER A 33 10.53 12.80 7.95
CA SER A 33 9.07 12.64 7.77
C SER A 33 8.32 13.89 7.29
N VAL A 34 8.94 15.08 7.42
CA VAL A 34 8.42 16.37 6.96
C VAL A 34 9.46 17.14 6.13
N ASP A 35 10.47 16.47 5.62
CA ASP A 35 11.47 17.00 4.71
C ASP A 35 11.21 16.54 3.27
N PHE A 36 10.86 17.45 2.39
CA PHE A 36 10.52 17.12 0.99
C PHE A 36 11.67 16.46 0.25
N GLU A 37 12.92 16.88 0.47
CA GLU A 37 14.08 16.29 -0.20
C GLU A 37 14.24 14.81 0.17
N SER A 38 13.95 14.42 1.40
CA SER A 38 13.96 13.03 1.82
C SER A 38 12.93 12.19 1.03
N TYR A 39 11.70 12.68 0.85
CA TYR A 39 10.67 12.02 0.04
C TYR A 39 11.06 11.93 -1.43
N LYS A 40 11.59 13.02 -1.98
CA LYS A 40 12.04 13.09 -3.38
C LYS A 40 13.16 12.07 -3.66
N LEU A 41 14.15 11.97 -2.78
CA LEU A 41 15.23 10.99 -2.92
C LEU A 41 14.73 9.54 -2.89
N VAL A 42 13.74 9.23 -2.05
CA VAL A 42 13.10 7.90 -2.03
C VAL A 42 12.34 7.63 -3.34
N ALA A 43 11.55 8.61 -3.80
CA ALA A 43 10.79 8.46 -5.04
C ALA A 43 11.71 8.31 -6.27
N GLN A 44 12.79 9.09 -6.35
CA GLN A 44 13.77 8.98 -7.41
C GLN A 44 14.52 7.65 -7.38
N ALA A 45 14.91 7.16 -6.21
CA ALA A 45 15.51 5.83 -6.08
C ALA A 45 14.56 4.72 -6.52
N ALA A 46 13.26 4.83 -6.23
CA ALA A 46 12.26 3.88 -6.70
C ALA A 46 12.10 3.95 -8.24
N GLU A 47 12.07 5.14 -8.81
CA GLU A 47 12.00 5.33 -10.27
C GLU A 47 13.24 4.82 -11.00
N GLU A 48 14.45 5.07 -10.45
CA GLU A 48 15.71 4.51 -10.93
C GLU A 48 15.71 2.98 -10.96
N GLY A 49 15.07 2.35 -9.97
CA GLY A 49 14.87 0.90 -9.89
C GLY A 49 13.70 0.37 -10.74
N LEU A 50 13.05 1.22 -11.53
CA LEU A 50 11.90 0.88 -12.40
C LEU A 50 10.67 0.39 -11.62
N TYR A 51 10.45 0.86 -10.39
CA TYR A 51 9.30 0.46 -9.58
C TYR A 51 8.00 0.99 -10.18
N ASP A 52 6.94 0.21 -10.00
CA ASP A 52 5.62 0.58 -10.51
C ASP A 52 5.02 1.76 -9.75
N PHE A 53 5.18 1.80 -8.42
CA PHE A 53 4.60 2.87 -7.60
C PHE A 53 5.32 3.12 -6.27
N ALA A 54 5.14 4.33 -5.76
CA ALA A 54 5.43 4.70 -4.38
C ALA A 54 4.10 4.95 -3.64
N PHE A 55 4.03 4.50 -2.39
CA PHE A 55 2.80 4.45 -1.60
C PHE A 55 2.93 5.25 -0.31
N VAL A 56 2.01 6.19 -0.08
CA VAL A 56 1.87 6.95 1.17
C VAL A 56 0.77 6.34 2.03
N ALA A 57 1.18 5.62 3.09
CA ALA A 57 0.25 5.17 4.12
C ALA A 57 -0.15 6.35 5.01
N ASP A 58 -1.43 6.48 5.33
CA ASP A 58 -1.93 7.57 6.16
C ASP A 58 -2.99 7.15 7.19
N SER A 59 -3.04 7.93 8.27
CA SER A 59 -4.11 7.93 9.27
C SER A 59 -4.08 9.27 10.01
N ALA A 60 -5.17 9.99 10.01
CA ALA A 60 -5.28 11.33 10.62
C ALA A 60 -5.57 11.29 12.14
N TYR A 61 -5.03 10.29 12.85
CA TYR A 61 -5.14 10.16 14.29
C TYR A 61 -3.81 9.75 14.93
N ILE A 62 -3.43 10.50 15.95
CA ILE A 62 -2.21 10.25 16.73
C ILE A 62 -2.49 10.27 18.23
N THR A 63 -1.64 9.58 18.98
CA THR A 63 -1.55 9.63 20.45
C THR A 63 -0.08 9.82 20.83
N LYS A 64 0.17 10.04 22.12
CA LYS A 64 1.56 10.07 22.66
C LYS A 64 2.31 8.75 22.45
N ASP A 65 1.58 7.65 22.17
CA ASP A 65 2.10 6.31 21.96
C ASP A 65 2.26 6.00 20.45
N SER A 66 2.01 6.95 19.57
CA SER A 66 2.21 6.79 18.14
C SER A 66 3.71 6.76 17.80
N ILE A 67 4.07 5.94 16.82
CA ILE A 67 5.46 5.88 16.33
C ILE A 67 5.87 7.22 15.71
N PRO A 68 7.15 7.59 15.74
CA PRO A 68 7.64 8.91 15.30
C PRO A 68 7.18 9.33 13.91
N TYR A 69 7.16 8.41 12.97
CA TYR A 69 6.69 8.69 11.60
C TYR A 69 5.24 9.17 11.55
N PHE A 70 4.35 8.66 12.41
CA PHE A 70 2.95 9.07 12.43
C PHE A 70 2.71 10.41 13.16
N LEU A 71 3.62 10.82 14.04
CA LEU A 71 3.44 12.06 14.84
C LEU A 71 3.48 13.33 13.98
N SER A 72 4.29 13.35 12.92
CA SER A 72 4.41 14.49 12.02
C SER A 72 4.80 14.01 10.62
N ARG A 73 3.93 14.22 9.64
CA ARG A 73 4.14 13.81 8.24
C ARG A 73 3.26 14.61 7.30
N PHE A 74 3.60 14.58 6.01
CA PHE A 74 2.80 15.20 4.98
C PHE A 74 1.49 14.42 4.73
N GLU A 75 0.44 15.17 4.38
CA GLU A 75 -0.84 14.62 3.90
C GLU A 75 -0.66 14.05 2.48
N PRO A 76 -1.32 12.90 2.15
CA PRO A 76 -1.06 12.18 0.92
C PRO A 76 -1.26 12.96 -0.38
N ALA A 77 -2.36 13.71 -0.55
CA ALA A 77 -2.61 14.42 -1.81
C ALA A 77 -1.55 15.48 -2.06
N THR A 78 -1.16 16.19 -1.02
CA THR A 78 -0.18 17.28 -1.09
C THR A 78 1.21 16.76 -1.45
N ILE A 79 1.71 15.77 -0.72
CA ILE A 79 3.06 15.24 -0.98
C ILE A 79 3.12 14.51 -2.32
N LEU A 80 2.10 13.74 -2.69
CA LEU A 80 2.08 13.00 -3.95
C LEU A 80 1.99 13.94 -5.17
N SER A 81 1.33 15.10 -5.05
CA SER A 81 1.34 16.12 -6.11
C SER A 81 2.75 16.67 -6.34
N ALA A 82 3.49 16.94 -5.26
CA ALA A 82 4.88 17.37 -5.35
C ALA A 82 5.81 16.28 -5.92
N ILE A 83 5.61 15.02 -5.53
CA ILE A 83 6.37 13.89 -6.07
C ILE A 83 6.05 13.64 -7.55
N ALA A 84 4.79 13.75 -7.96
CA ALA A 84 4.38 13.63 -9.36
C ALA A 84 5.11 14.64 -10.27
N ALA A 85 5.41 15.84 -9.75
CA ALA A 85 6.13 16.88 -10.48
C ALA A 85 7.65 16.63 -10.64
N VAL A 86 8.23 15.76 -9.80
CA VAL A 86 9.68 15.47 -9.80
C VAL A 86 10.02 14.04 -10.25
N THR A 87 9.01 13.27 -10.68
CA THR A 87 9.12 11.92 -11.26
C THR A 87 8.41 11.88 -12.61
N LYS A 88 8.77 10.92 -13.47
CA LYS A 88 8.21 10.79 -14.83
C LYS A 88 7.35 9.54 -15.03
N ASN A 89 7.71 8.43 -14.41
CA ASN A 89 7.11 7.11 -14.64
C ASN A 89 6.54 6.47 -13.39
N LEU A 90 7.06 6.84 -12.20
CA LEU A 90 6.68 6.27 -10.93
C LEU A 90 5.21 6.56 -10.62
N GLY A 91 4.42 5.51 -10.32
CA GLY A 91 3.06 5.64 -9.81
C GLY A 91 3.03 6.29 -8.43
N VAL A 92 2.04 7.14 -8.19
CA VAL A 92 1.85 7.89 -6.95
C VAL A 92 0.55 7.45 -6.26
N VAL A 93 0.67 6.64 -5.21
CA VAL A 93 -0.48 6.00 -4.55
C VAL A 93 -0.66 6.55 -3.15
N GLY A 94 -1.84 7.09 -2.86
CA GLY A 94 -2.17 7.70 -1.57
C GLY A 94 -3.31 7.02 -0.83
N THR A 95 -3.26 7.09 0.50
CA THR A 95 -4.33 6.61 1.37
C THR A 95 -5.37 7.71 1.58
N PHE A 96 -6.63 7.43 1.21
CA PHE A 96 -7.77 8.30 1.49
C PHE A 96 -8.90 7.48 2.13
N SER A 97 -9.47 8.06 3.19
CA SER A 97 -10.53 7.40 3.96
C SER A 97 -11.86 7.43 3.23
N THR A 98 -12.56 6.31 3.22
CA THR A 98 -13.96 6.21 2.78
C THR A 98 -14.95 6.54 3.89
N SER A 99 -14.48 6.71 5.15
CA SER A 99 -15.33 6.96 6.31
C SER A 99 -15.37 8.43 6.74
N TYR A 100 -14.33 9.20 6.40
CA TYR A 100 -14.13 10.55 6.94
C TYR A 100 -13.80 11.59 5.87
N SER A 101 -14.09 11.29 4.60
CA SER A 101 -13.95 12.22 3.48
C SER A 101 -15.24 12.23 2.67
N GLU A 102 -15.49 13.31 1.93
CA GLU A 102 -16.63 13.40 1.01
C GLU A 102 -16.27 12.77 -0.34
N PRO A 103 -17.13 11.91 -0.93
CA PRO A 103 -16.79 11.19 -2.15
C PRO A 103 -16.52 12.11 -3.35
N PHE A 104 -17.24 13.22 -3.50
CA PHE A 104 -17.00 14.20 -4.57
C PHE A 104 -15.60 14.84 -4.42
N THR A 105 -15.22 15.23 -3.21
CA THR A 105 -13.91 15.82 -2.92
C THR A 105 -12.80 14.83 -3.23
N THR A 106 -12.91 13.60 -2.77
CA THR A 106 -11.92 12.54 -3.04
C THR A 106 -11.82 12.23 -4.54
N ALA A 107 -12.96 12.13 -5.23
CA ALA A 107 -12.96 11.90 -6.68
C ALA A 107 -12.20 13.02 -7.42
N ARG A 108 -12.45 14.29 -7.04
CA ARG A 108 -11.80 15.45 -7.64
C ARG A 108 -10.30 15.53 -7.35
N GLN A 109 -9.88 15.29 -6.10
CA GLN A 109 -8.48 15.30 -5.70
C GLN A 109 -7.68 14.23 -6.45
N LEU A 110 -8.20 13.00 -6.49
CA LEU A 110 -7.54 11.89 -7.16
C LEU A 110 -7.52 12.05 -8.69
N ALA A 111 -8.61 12.56 -9.31
CA ALA A 111 -8.62 12.87 -10.73
C ALA A 111 -7.62 13.98 -11.09
N SER A 112 -7.49 15.00 -10.22
CA SER A 112 -6.49 16.06 -10.39
C SER A 112 -5.07 15.52 -10.28
N LEU A 113 -4.79 14.69 -9.28
CA LEU A 113 -3.49 14.03 -9.11
C LEU A 113 -3.17 13.14 -10.33
N ASP A 114 -4.18 12.45 -10.85
CA ASP A 114 -4.02 11.55 -12.01
C ASP A 114 -3.65 12.35 -13.27
N LYS A 115 -4.31 13.46 -13.53
CA LYS A 115 -3.94 14.37 -14.65
C LYS A 115 -2.57 15.02 -14.45
N LEU A 116 -2.25 15.50 -13.25
CA LEU A 116 -0.94 16.08 -12.91
C LEU A 116 0.19 15.09 -13.14
N SER A 117 -0.04 13.84 -12.85
CA SER A 117 0.95 12.78 -13.00
C SER A 117 0.98 12.14 -14.38
N GLY A 118 0.07 12.49 -15.30
CA GLY A 118 -0.04 11.85 -16.63
C GLY A 118 -0.56 10.41 -16.54
N GLY A 119 -1.56 10.15 -15.72
CA GLY A 119 -2.17 8.82 -15.55
C GLY A 119 -1.40 7.89 -14.63
N ARG A 120 -0.78 8.40 -13.55
CA ARG A 120 0.02 7.59 -12.62
C ARG A 120 -0.54 7.55 -11.19
N ALA A 121 -1.73 8.11 -10.94
CA ALA A 121 -2.31 8.12 -9.60
C ALA A 121 -2.96 6.79 -9.23
N GLY A 122 -2.89 6.47 -7.93
CA GLY A 122 -3.63 5.38 -7.30
C GLY A 122 -4.18 5.78 -5.93
N TRP A 123 -5.22 5.11 -5.53
CA TRP A 123 -5.97 5.31 -4.30
C TRP A 123 -5.97 4.06 -3.44
N ASN A 124 -5.33 4.10 -2.29
CA ASN A 124 -5.55 3.11 -1.25
C ASN A 124 -6.81 3.49 -0.46
N ALA A 125 -7.92 2.83 -0.78
CA ALA A 125 -9.22 3.07 -0.16
C ALA A 125 -9.30 2.36 1.20
N VAL A 126 -9.39 3.11 2.30
CA VAL A 126 -9.41 2.55 3.65
C VAL A 126 -10.67 2.93 4.43
N THR A 127 -11.15 2.00 5.25
CA THR A 127 -12.32 2.21 6.13
C THR A 127 -11.94 2.85 7.47
N SER A 128 -10.65 3.15 7.69
CA SER A 128 -10.14 3.89 8.86
C SER A 128 -10.60 3.33 10.21
N ALA A 129 -9.89 2.31 10.71
CA ALA A 129 -10.29 1.52 11.87
C ALA A 129 -9.86 2.09 13.24
N LEU A 130 -9.21 3.27 13.30
CA LEU A 130 -8.73 3.83 14.56
C LEU A 130 -9.84 4.63 15.27
N GLU A 131 -10.17 4.25 16.49
CA GLU A 131 -11.29 4.80 17.23
C GLU A 131 -11.23 6.33 17.42
N GLY A 132 -10.05 6.87 17.70
CA GLY A 132 -9.87 8.31 17.87
C GLY A 132 -10.02 9.14 16.60
N LEU A 133 -9.97 8.52 15.42
CA LEU A 133 -10.13 9.24 14.15
C LEU A 133 -11.53 9.83 14.00
N GLY A 134 -12.56 9.13 14.46
CA GLY A 134 -13.94 9.63 14.45
C GLY A 134 -14.09 10.96 15.18
N ARG A 135 -13.40 11.14 16.32
CA ARG A 135 -13.46 12.37 17.11
C ARG A 135 -12.88 13.59 16.38
N ASN A 136 -11.88 13.38 15.52
CA ASN A 136 -11.34 14.47 14.67
C ASN A 136 -12.33 14.90 13.56
N HIS A 137 -13.38 14.11 13.33
CA HIS A 137 -14.43 14.34 12.33
C HIS A 137 -15.83 14.50 12.95
N GLY A 138 -15.91 14.90 14.24
CA GLY A 138 -17.16 15.21 14.93
C GLY A 138 -18.01 13.99 15.33
N GLN A 139 -17.43 12.80 15.32
CA GLN A 139 -18.09 11.56 15.72
C GLN A 139 -17.56 11.07 17.08
N GLU A 140 -18.41 10.80 18.05
CA GLU A 140 -17.98 10.32 19.36
C GLU A 140 -17.40 8.91 19.32
N LYS A 141 -17.94 8.06 18.44
CA LYS A 141 -17.56 6.65 18.27
C LYS A 141 -17.28 6.35 16.82
N ILE A 142 -16.41 5.40 16.58
CA ILE A 142 -16.20 4.81 15.25
C ILE A 142 -17.47 4.06 14.80
N MET A 143 -17.79 4.12 13.52
CA MET A 143 -18.85 3.30 12.94
C MET A 143 -18.57 1.82 13.17
N GLU A 144 -19.64 1.05 13.36
CA GLU A 144 -19.56 -0.41 13.47
C GLU A 144 -18.86 -1.00 12.24
N HIS A 145 -18.16 -2.11 12.42
CA HIS A 145 -17.25 -2.68 11.42
C HIS A 145 -17.96 -2.99 10.09
N SER A 146 -19.08 -3.70 10.12
CA SER A 146 -19.82 -4.09 8.92
C SER A 146 -20.43 -2.85 8.22
N LEU A 147 -20.91 -1.88 8.99
CA LEU A 147 -21.44 -0.63 8.48
C LEU A 147 -20.37 0.18 7.72
N ARG A 148 -19.13 0.22 8.25
CA ARG A 148 -18.01 0.91 7.56
C ARG A 148 -17.74 0.33 6.17
N TYR A 149 -17.84 -0.98 6.02
CA TYR A 149 -17.63 -1.63 4.71
C TYR A 149 -18.80 -1.39 3.75
N ARG A 150 -20.04 -1.29 4.25
CA ARG A 150 -21.21 -0.90 3.43
C ARG A 150 -21.06 0.54 2.95
N VAL A 151 -20.71 1.46 3.84
CA VAL A 151 -20.41 2.86 3.50
C VAL A 151 -19.30 2.94 2.47
N ALA A 152 -18.18 2.23 2.69
CA ALA A 152 -17.04 2.20 1.77
C ALA A 152 -17.43 1.66 0.39
N SER A 153 -18.28 0.65 0.33
CA SER A 153 -18.78 0.06 -0.90
C SER A 153 -19.51 1.10 -1.75
N GLU A 154 -20.48 1.81 -1.18
CA GLU A 154 -21.22 2.87 -1.86
C GLU A 154 -20.34 4.08 -2.20
N TYR A 155 -19.46 4.47 -1.28
CA TYR A 155 -18.49 5.55 -1.49
C TYR A 155 -17.65 5.33 -2.74
N ILE A 156 -17.07 4.13 -2.89
CA ILE A 156 -16.23 3.78 -4.05
C ILE A 156 -17.04 3.76 -5.34
N ASP A 157 -18.29 3.32 -5.30
CA ASP A 157 -19.19 3.34 -6.47
C ASP A 157 -19.49 4.77 -6.91
N VAL A 158 -19.73 5.70 -5.97
CA VAL A 158 -19.88 7.14 -6.24
C VAL A 158 -18.63 7.72 -6.86
N VAL A 159 -17.47 7.48 -6.26
CA VAL A 159 -16.18 7.98 -6.77
C VAL A 159 -15.89 7.47 -8.18
N LYS A 160 -16.06 6.17 -8.43
CA LYS A 160 -15.90 5.57 -9.78
C LYS A 160 -16.93 6.14 -10.77
N GLY A 161 -18.16 6.41 -10.31
CA GLY A 161 -19.19 7.04 -11.12
C GLY A 161 -18.85 8.45 -11.55
N LEU A 162 -18.30 9.24 -10.64
CA LEU A 162 -17.85 10.60 -10.92
C LEU A 162 -16.67 10.64 -11.90
N TRP A 163 -15.74 9.67 -11.84
CA TRP A 163 -14.65 9.55 -12.81
C TRP A 163 -15.12 9.23 -14.24
N ASP A 164 -16.31 8.67 -14.38
CA ASP A 164 -16.94 8.39 -15.69
C ASP A 164 -17.86 9.54 -16.17
N SER A 165 -17.86 10.73 -15.51
CA SER A 165 -18.69 11.88 -15.90
C SER A 165 -18.43 12.36 -17.34
N TRP A 166 -17.27 12.13 -17.87
CA TRP A 166 -16.87 12.48 -19.24
C TRP A 166 -16.43 11.24 -19.98
N GLU A 167 -16.78 11.11 -21.26
CA GLU A 167 -16.20 10.10 -22.11
C GLU A 167 -14.80 10.53 -22.56
N ASP A 168 -13.98 9.58 -23.02
CA ASP A 168 -12.55 9.79 -23.29
C ASP A 168 -12.28 10.92 -24.31
N ASP A 169 -13.15 11.11 -25.27
CA ASP A 169 -13.06 12.09 -26.36
C ASP A 169 -14.03 13.27 -26.23
N ALA A 170 -14.58 13.52 -25.02
CA ALA A 170 -15.50 14.61 -24.77
C ALA A 170 -14.91 16.00 -24.99
N PHE A 171 -13.63 16.19 -24.64
CA PHE A 171 -12.95 17.49 -24.74
C PHE A 171 -12.29 17.67 -26.12
N VAL A 172 -13.05 18.15 -27.10
CA VAL A 172 -12.65 18.29 -28.52
C VAL A 172 -11.58 19.35 -28.73
N ARG A 173 -11.65 20.48 -27.99
CA ARG A 173 -10.70 21.62 -28.05
C ARG A 173 -10.36 22.08 -29.46
N ASN A 174 -11.38 22.09 -30.37
CA ASN A 174 -11.20 22.52 -31.73
C ASN A 174 -11.12 24.06 -31.80
N LYS A 175 -9.93 24.60 -32.09
CA LYS A 175 -9.69 26.04 -32.13
C LYS A 175 -10.30 26.70 -33.35
N GLU A 176 -10.52 25.96 -34.45
CA GLU A 176 -11.08 26.50 -35.69
C GLU A 176 -12.59 26.72 -35.57
N THR A 177 -13.31 25.75 -35.00
CA THR A 177 -14.75 25.84 -34.82
C THR A 177 -15.18 26.52 -33.53
N GLY A 178 -14.24 26.68 -32.59
CA GLY A 178 -14.52 27.16 -31.23
C GLY A 178 -15.18 26.12 -30.30
N GLN A 179 -15.35 24.89 -30.77
CA GLN A 179 -15.92 23.82 -29.95
C GLN A 179 -14.89 23.33 -28.95
N TYR A 180 -15.13 23.61 -27.66
CA TYR A 180 -14.25 23.18 -26.58
C TYR A 180 -14.58 21.76 -26.08
N VAL A 181 -15.85 21.42 -25.96
CA VAL A 181 -16.35 20.16 -25.44
C VAL A 181 -17.58 19.67 -26.22
N ASP A 182 -17.76 18.37 -26.29
CA ASP A 182 -18.98 17.70 -26.74
C ASP A 182 -19.85 17.36 -25.53
N PHE A 183 -20.91 18.12 -25.32
CA PHE A 183 -21.81 17.96 -24.17
C PHE A 183 -22.64 16.67 -24.22
N ASP A 184 -22.81 16.04 -25.38
CA ASP A 184 -23.47 14.74 -25.50
C ASP A 184 -22.69 13.61 -24.83
N LYS A 185 -21.40 13.88 -24.55
CA LYS A 185 -20.45 12.99 -23.85
C LYS A 185 -20.24 13.36 -22.38
N MET A 186 -21.05 14.27 -21.83
CA MET A 186 -21.09 14.65 -20.42
C MET A 186 -22.23 13.94 -19.71
N HIS A 187 -21.94 13.27 -18.62
CA HIS A 187 -22.93 12.51 -17.86
C HIS A 187 -23.01 12.96 -16.41
N THR A 188 -24.21 13.29 -15.97
CA THR A 188 -24.48 13.62 -14.56
C THR A 188 -24.79 12.34 -13.81
N LEU A 189 -24.03 12.06 -12.73
CA LEU A 189 -24.15 10.81 -12.00
C LEU A 189 -25.51 10.62 -11.32
N ASN A 190 -26.05 11.69 -10.70
CA ASN A 190 -27.34 11.70 -9.99
C ASN A 190 -27.50 10.54 -8.99
N HIS A 191 -26.40 10.21 -8.27
CA HIS A 191 -26.43 9.14 -7.28
C HIS A 191 -27.35 9.49 -6.12
N LYS A 192 -28.23 8.56 -5.75
CA LYS A 192 -29.05 8.57 -4.53
C LYS A 192 -29.00 7.17 -3.94
N GLY A 193 -28.19 6.98 -2.92
CA GLY A 193 -28.02 5.71 -2.24
C GLY A 193 -28.44 5.76 -0.78
N GLU A 194 -28.02 4.77 -0.04
CA GLU A 194 -28.31 4.65 1.40
C GLU A 194 -27.53 5.70 2.22
N PHE A 195 -26.27 5.96 1.83
CA PHE A 195 -25.34 6.80 2.60
C PHE A 195 -25.02 8.12 1.91
N PHE A 196 -25.07 8.16 0.59
CA PHE A 196 -24.65 9.32 -0.18
C PHE A 196 -25.70 9.79 -1.18
N SER A 197 -25.75 11.11 -1.37
CA SER A 197 -26.52 11.75 -2.45
C SER A 197 -25.59 12.73 -3.16
N VAL A 198 -25.20 12.40 -4.39
CA VAL A 198 -24.19 13.16 -5.14
C VAL A 198 -24.67 13.35 -6.58
N GLN A 199 -24.89 14.59 -6.98
CA GLN A 199 -25.37 14.90 -8.32
C GLN A 199 -24.28 14.70 -9.39
N GLY A 200 -23.08 15.26 -9.21
CA GLY A 200 -22.12 15.40 -10.30
C GLY A 200 -22.54 16.45 -11.32
N PRO A 201 -21.96 16.50 -12.53
CA PRO A 201 -20.77 15.75 -12.96
C PRO A 201 -19.49 16.19 -12.28
N LEU A 202 -18.44 15.40 -12.38
CA LEU A 202 -17.11 15.81 -11.95
C LEU A 202 -16.55 16.85 -12.93
N ASN A 203 -15.94 17.91 -12.42
CA ASN A 203 -15.31 18.96 -13.23
C ASN A 203 -13.83 18.65 -13.58
N MET A 204 -13.56 17.39 -13.95
CA MET A 204 -12.28 16.92 -14.43
C MET A 204 -12.50 15.88 -15.52
N GLU A 205 -11.80 16.02 -16.64
CA GLU A 205 -11.81 15.03 -17.72
C GLU A 205 -11.16 13.71 -17.27
N ARG A 206 -11.44 12.63 -17.96
CA ARG A 206 -10.78 11.34 -17.72
C ARG A 206 -9.28 11.44 -18.01
N SER A 207 -8.54 10.69 -17.22
CA SER A 207 -7.08 10.62 -17.36
C SER A 207 -6.66 9.64 -18.45
N GLU A 208 -5.36 9.64 -18.76
CA GLU A 208 -4.71 8.75 -19.72
C GLU A 208 -4.83 7.27 -19.36
N GLN A 209 -5.03 6.93 -18.08
CA GLN A 209 -5.32 5.57 -17.63
C GLN A 209 -6.81 5.27 -17.40
N GLY A 210 -7.69 6.19 -17.80
CA GLY A 210 -9.13 6.14 -17.66
C GLY A 210 -9.61 6.55 -16.27
N ARG A 211 -9.03 6.04 -15.21
CA ARG A 211 -9.25 6.42 -13.81
C ARG A 211 -8.11 5.94 -12.93
N PRO A 212 -7.90 6.56 -11.75
CA PRO A 212 -6.92 6.11 -10.77
C PRO A 212 -7.04 4.63 -10.43
N ILE A 213 -5.89 3.96 -10.18
CA ILE A 213 -5.84 2.58 -9.70
C ILE A 213 -6.41 2.51 -8.29
N VAL A 214 -7.25 1.54 -8.00
CA VAL A 214 -7.81 1.33 -6.66
C VAL A 214 -7.07 0.21 -5.95
N PHE A 215 -6.41 0.55 -4.84
CA PHE A 215 -5.81 -0.40 -3.91
C PHE A 215 -6.68 -0.59 -2.68
N GLN A 216 -6.53 -1.76 -2.04
CA GLN A 216 -7.19 -2.11 -0.80
C GLN A 216 -6.23 -2.88 0.12
N ALA A 217 -6.43 -2.79 1.43
CA ALA A 217 -5.58 -3.44 2.44
C ALA A 217 -6.38 -4.25 3.49
N GLY A 218 -7.65 -4.56 3.22
CA GLY A 218 -8.53 -5.26 4.14
C GLY A 218 -8.24 -6.76 4.23
N GLY A 219 -7.95 -7.26 5.44
CA GLY A 219 -7.73 -8.70 5.69
C GLY A 219 -8.94 -9.41 6.32
N SER A 220 -9.96 -8.68 6.83
CA SER A 220 -11.20 -9.27 7.36
C SER A 220 -12.06 -9.86 6.25
N GLU A 221 -13.11 -10.59 6.61
CA GLU A 221 -14.08 -11.17 5.67
C GLU A 221 -14.66 -10.08 4.76
N GLU A 222 -15.19 -8.99 5.35
CA GLU A 222 -15.76 -7.86 4.62
C GLU A 222 -14.70 -7.09 3.83
N GLY A 223 -13.46 -7.01 4.35
CA GLY A 223 -12.35 -6.37 3.67
C GLY A 223 -11.92 -7.12 2.42
N ARG A 224 -11.86 -8.44 2.47
CA ARG A 224 -11.58 -9.29 1.31
C ARG A 224 -12.71 -9.25 0.28
N ASP A 225 -13.94 -9.21 0.75
CA ASP A 225 -15.11 -9.10 -0.12
C ASP A 225 -15.14 -7.76 -0.88
N LEU A 226 -14.95 -6.64 -0.16
CA LEU A 226 -14.82 -5.32 -0.78
C LEU A 226 -13.65 -5.28 -1.77
N ALA A 227 -12.46 -5.77 -1.39
CA ALA A 227 -11.29 -5.80 -2.25
C ALA A 227 -11.56 -6.58 -3.54
N ALA A 228 -12.13 -7.77 -3.44
CA ALA A 228 -12.49 -8.59 -4.59
C ALA A 228 -13.46 -7.89 -5.56
N ARG A 229 -14.40 -7.09 -5.02
CA ARG A 229 -15.37 -6.35 -5.81
C ARG A 229 -14.77 -5.13 -6.51
N VAL A 230 -13.87 -4.37 -5.85
CA VAL A 230 -13.52 -3.03 -6.32
C VAL A 230 -12.05 -2.79 -6.62
N ALA A 231 -11.11 -3.57 -6.04
CA ALA A 231 -9.69 -3.27 -6.09
C ALA A 231 -9.05 -3.73 -7.41
N ASP A 232 -8.06 -2.95 -7.88
CA ASP A 232 -7.12 -3.30 -8.94
C ASP A 232 -5.84 -3.91 -8.32
N GLY A 233 -5.51 -3.54 -7.08
CA GLY A 233 -4.36 -4.06 -6.32
C GLY A 233 -4.70 -4.25 -4.84
N ILE A 234 -4.02 -5.19 -4.20
CA ILE A 234 -4.22 -5.49 -2.77
C ILE A 234 -2.88 -5.53 -2.06
N TYR A 235 -2.74 -4.77 -0.99
CA TYR A 235 -1.65 -4.88 -0.05
C TYR A 235 -1.89 -6.08 0.87
N SER A 236 -0.94 -7.01 0.90
CA SER A 236 -1.01 -8.20 1.74
C SER A 236 0.09 -8.19 2.81
N ARG A 237 -0.18 -8.80 3.95
CA ARG A 237 0.83 -9.05 5.00
C ARG A 237 1.40 -10.46 4.92
N HIS A 238 0.94 -11.27 3.96
CA HIS A 238 1.28 -12.68 3.87
C HIS A 238 2.43 -12.87 2.87
N SER A 239 3.67 -12.95 3.38
CA SER A 239 4.87 -13.28 2.61
C SER A 239 5.22 -14.77 2.67
N ASP A 240 4.64 -15.55 3.60
CA ASP A 240 4.75 -17.01 3.62
C ASP A 240 3.80 -17.67 2.60
N LEU A 241 4.27 -18.73 1.95
CA LEU A 241 3.57 -19.35 0.84
C LEU A 241 2.16 -19.84 1.21
N LYS A 242 1.99 -20.50 2.37
CA LYS A 242 0.71 -21.08 2.76
C LYS A 242 -0.37 -20.02 2.89
N ARG A 243 -0.10 -18.99 3.71
CA ARG A 243 -1.06 -17.90 3.95
C ARG A 243 -1.28 -17.04 2.70
N ALA A 244 -0.23 -16.82 1.90
CA ALA A 244 -0.35 -16.13 0.63
C ALA A 244 -1.28 -16.89 -0.34
N THR A 245 -1.17 -18.22 -0.41
CA THR A 245 -2.05 -19.06 -1.23
C THR A 245 -3.49 -18.99 -0.76
N GLU A 246 -3.76 -19.24 0.53
CA GLU A 246 -5.10 -19.17 1.12
C GLU A 246 -5.77 -17.81 0.85
N PHE A 247 -5.01 -16.72 1.00
CA PHE A 247 -5.50 -15.37 0.76
C PHE A 247 -5.78 -15.10 -0.73
N SER A 248 -4.84 -15.47 -1.62
CA SER A 248 -4.97 -15.28 -3.06
C SER A 248 -6.17 -16.04 -3.63
N ASP A 249 -6.33 -17.31 -3.24
CA ASP A 249 -7.43 -18.15 -3.71
C ASP A 249 -8.78 -17.62 -3.28
N ASP A 250 -8.89 -17.14 -2.03
CA ASP A 250 -10.14 -16.54 -1.53
C ASP A 250 -10.48 -15.24 -2.29
N ILE A 251 -9.52 -14.35 -2.49
CA ILE A 251 -9.72 -13.10 -3.26
C ILE A 251 -10.13 -13.40 -4.71
N LYS A 252 -9.41 -14.29 -5.39
CA LYS A 252 -9.68 -14.63 -6.80
C LYS A 252 -11.04 -15.31 -6.97
N ARG A 253 -11.40 -16.21 -6.06
CA ARG A 253 -12.73 -16.85 -6.03
C ARG A 253 -13.85 -15.83 -5.89
N ARG A 254 -13.71 -14.86 -4.96
CA ARG A 254 -14.69 -13.77 -4.76
C ARG A 254 -14.75 -12.85 -5.97
N ALA A 255 -13.62 -12.52 -6.60
CA ALA A 255 -13.59 -11.68 -7.80
C ALA A 255 -14.39 -12.31 -8.94
N VAL A 256 -14.25 -13.62 -9.17
CA VAL A 256 -15.05 -14.35 -10.16
C VAL A 256 -16.55 -14.29 -9.84
N ALA A 257 -16.95 -14.38 -8.56
CA ALA A 257 -18.35 -14.23 -8.14
C ALA A 257 -18.92 -12.83 -8.46
N TYR A 258 -18.07 -11.80 -8.50
CA TYR A 258 -18.41 -10.44 -8.95
C TYR A 258 -18.30 -10.23 -10.48
N GLY A 259 -18.08 -11.29 -11.26
CA GLY A 259 -17.95 -11.22 -12.72
C GLY A 259 -16.62 -10.62 -13.19
N ARG A 260 -15.61 -10.56 -12.33
CA ARG A 260 -14.28 -10.04 -12.67
C ARG A 260 -13.34 -11.18 -13.04
N SER A 261 -12.35 -10.87 -13.88
CA SER A 261 -11.24 -11.79 -14.10
C SER A 261 -10.38 -11.92 -12.83
N PRO A 262 -9.92 -13.13 -12.47
CA PRO A 262 -8.96 -13.30 -11.38
C PRO A 262 -7.62 -12.59 -11.63
N HIS A 263 -7.35 -12.18 -12.88
CA HIS A 263 -6.16 -11.42 -13.28
C HIS A 263 -6.35 -9.90 -13.20
N ASP A 264 -7.56 -9.41 -12.91
CA ASP A 264 -7.82 -7.97 -12.72
C ASP A 264 -7.41 -7.46 -11.35
N ILE A 265 -6.92 -8.33 -10.47
CA ILE A 265 -6.52 -8.00 -9.11
C ILE A 265 -5.09 -8.49 -8.88
N LEU A 266 -4.21 -7.54 -8.59
CA LEU A 266 -2.81 -7.81 -8.29
C LEU A 266 -2.56 -7.87 -6.77
N ILE A 267 -1.77 -8.83 -6.31
CA ILE A 267 -1.51 -9.05 -4.87
C ILE A 267 -0.04 -8.74 -4.56
N PHE A 268 0.16 -7.86 -3.57
CA PHE A 268 1.45 -7.31 -3.17
C PHE A 268 1.74 -7.56 -1.67
N PRO A 269 2.47 -8.59 -1.28
CA PRO A 269 3.02 -8.69 0.07
C PRO A 269 4.12 -7.65 0.29
N THR A 270 4.25 -7.20 1.55
CA THR A 270 5.36 -6.35 1.97
C THR A 270 6.56 -7.22 2.34
N ILE A 271 7.73 -6.84 1.85
CA ILE A 271 9.01 -7.45 2.20
C ILE A 271 10.00 -6.40 2.70
N THR A 272 10.88 -6.80 3.61
CA THR A 272 11.93 -5.94 4.16
C THR A 272 13.30 -6.52 3.80
N PRO A 273 13.85 -6.18 2.61
CA PRO A 273 15.16 -6.70 2.21
C PRO A 273 16.28 -6.05 3.04
N ILE A 274 17.22 -6.88 3.50
CA ILE A 274 18.48 -6.48 4.11
C ILE A 274 19.58 -7.28 3.42
N LEU A 275 20.47 -6.61 2.72
CA LEU A 275 21.48 -7.22 1.87
C LEU A 275 22.85 -7.17 2.52
N GLY A 276 23.64 -8.24 2.33
CA GLY A 276 25.05 -8.31 2.67
C GLY A 276 25.81 -9.07 1.59
N GLU A 277 27.14 -8.91 1.50
CA GLU A 277 27.98 -9.73 0.62
C GLU A 277 27.97 -11.19 1.09
N THR A 278 27.82 -11.40 2.42
CA THR A 278 27.61 -12.71 3.04
C THR A 278 26.35 -12.71 3.89
N GLN A 279 25.92 -13.91 4.32
CA GLN A 279 24.77 -14.02 5.24
C GLN A 279 25.08 -13.36 6.59
N GLU A 280 26.31 -13.51 7.08
CA GLU A 280 26.77 -12.93 8.35
C GLU A 280 26.74 -11.40 8.32
N GLU A 281 27.12 -10.79 7.18
CA GLU A 281 27.03 -9.33 7.01
C GLU A 281 25.59 -8.85 7.00
N ALA A 282 24.70 -9.54 6.30
CA ALA A 282 23.26 -9.21 6.28
C ALA A 282 22.65 -9.32 7.68
N ASP A 283 23.03 -10.37 8.42
CA ASP A 283 22.58 -10.58 9.80
C ASP A 283 23.11 -9.48 10.73
N HIS A 284 24.36 -9.09 10.58
CA HIS A 284 24.95 -7.98 11.33
C HIS A 284 24.25 -6.64 11.03
N LYS A 285 23.92 -6.35 9.76
CA LYS A 285 23.14 -5.17 9.38
C LYS A 285 21.75 -5.17 10.04
N TYR A 286 21.10 -6.33 10.08
CA TYR A 286 19.83 -6.47 10.79
C TYR A 286 19.99 -6.17 12.28
N GLU A 287 20.93 -6.84 12.98
CA GLU A 287 21.19 -6.62 14.41
C GLU A 287 21.54 -5.15 14.72
N LYS A 288 22.31 -4.49 13.86
CA LYS A 288 22.59 -3.06 13.98
C LYS A 288 21.32 -2.21 13.82
N SER A 289 20.43 -2.57 12.92
CA SER A 289 19.21 -1.80 12.67
C SER A 289 18.25 -1.82 13.86
N ILE A 290 18.14 -2.96 14.55
CA ILE A 290 17.24 -3.09 15.71
C ILE A 290 17.74 -2.34 16.94
N GLN A 291 19.04 -2.07 17.06
CA GLN A 291 19.62 -1.30 18.18
C GLN A 291 19.15 0.17 18.20
N TYR A 292 18.73 0.70 17.05
CA TYR A 292 18.16 2.07 16.98
C TYR A 292 16.73 2.15 17.49
N VAL A 293 16.06 1.01 17.70
CA VAL A 293 14.67 1.00 18.19
C VAL A 293 14.64 1.53 19.61
N ASP A 294 13.78 2.49 19.88
CA ASP A 294 13.53 2.98 21.22
C ASP A 294 12.96 1.85 22.09
N ILE A 295 13.62 1.58 23.22
CA ILE A 295 13.27 0.41 24.04
C ILE A 295 11.90 0.54 24.71
N ASP A 296 11.52 1.74 25.12
CA ASP A 296 10.19 1.96 25.70
C ASP A 296 9.09 1.71 24.68
N MET A 297 9.29 2.17 23.44
CA MET A 297 8.37 1.90 22.33
C MET A 297 8.34 0.41 21.96
N ALA A 298 9.47 -0.28 21.96
CA ALA A 298 9.54 -1.70 21.68
C ALA A 298 8.78 -2.51 22.74
N ILE A 299 8.97 -2.19 24.02
CA ILE A 299 8.27 -2.83 25.13
C ILE A 299 6.76 -2.56 25.04
N GLN A 300 6.36 -1.33 24.76
CA GLN A 300 4.96 -0.99 24.57
C GLN A 300 4.34 -1.74 23.39
N TYR A 301 5.08 -1.90 22.29
CA TYR A 301 4.64 -2.70 21.16
C TYR A 301 4.51 -4.19 21.54
N LEU A 302 5.46 -4.75 22.29
CA LEU A 302 5.40 -6.10 22.83
C LEU A 302 4.16 -6.28 23.72
N SER A 303 3.91 -5.34 24.64
CA SER A 303 2.81 -5.41 25.60
C SER A 303 1.43 -5.56 24.96
N ARG A 304 1.23 -5.04 23.75
CA ARG A 304 -0.03 -5.15 22.99
C ARG A 304 -0.46 -6.61 22.75
N PHE A 305 0.50 -7.51 22.62
CA PHE A 305 0.25 -8.94 22.39
C PHE A 305 -0.02 -9.70 23.69
N PHE A 306 0.18 -9.04 24.83
CA PHE A 306 0.02 -9.57 26.18
C PHE A 306 -1.03 -8.80 27.00
N SER A 307 -2.11 -8.35 26.34
CA SER A 307 -3.19 -7.58 27.00
C SER A 307 -2.70 -6.32 27.71
N PHE A 308 -1.70 -5.64 27.14
CA PHE A 308 -1.04 -4.46 27.70
C PHE A 308 -0.36 -4.72 29.06
N PHE A 309 0.13 -5.95 29.27
CA PHE A 309 0.90 -6.28 30.45
C PHE A 309 2.12 -5.36 30.59
N ASP A 310 2.38 -4.91 31.81
CA ASP A 310 3.53 -4.03 32.09
C ASP A 310 4.83 -4.83 32.20
N PHE A 311 5.58 -4.90 31.12
CA PHE A 311 6.90 -5.53 31.09
C PHE A 311 8.00 -4.69 31.75
N LYS A 312 7.76 -3.39 32.05
CA LYS A 312 8.78 -2.51 32.68
C LYS A 312 9.15 -2.94 34.12
N GLN A 313 8.36 -3.81 34.73
CA GLN A 313 8.67 -4.40 36.02
C GLN A 313 9.83 -5.40 35.99
N PHE A 314 10.27 -5.84 34.80
CA PHE A 314 11.38 -6.78 34.65
C PHE A 314 12.67 -6.07 34.21
N PRO A 315 13.86 -6.62 34.61
CA PRO A 315 15.14 -6.13 34.10
C PRO A 315 15.24 -6.27 32.59
N LEU A 316 15.75 -5.22 31.92
CA LEU A 316 15.83 -5.20 30.46
C LEU A 316 16.84 -6.21 29.89
N ASP A 317 17.94 -6.41 30.59
CA ASP A 317 19.09 -7.15 30.10
C ASP A 317 19.19 -8.57 30.72
N GLU A 318 18.07 -9.05 31.27
CA GLU A 318 17.90 -10.41 31.76
C GLU A 318 16.84 -11.15 30.93
N PRO A 319 16.93 -12.49 30.83
CA PRO A 319 15.88 -13.31 30.23
C PRO A 319 14.56 -13.13 30.95
N LEU A 320 13.44 -13.18 30.17
CA LEU A 320 12.11 -13.12 30.76
C LEU A 320 11.86 -14.32 31.68
N PRO A 321 11.32 -14.09 32.88
CA PRO A 321 10.83 -15.18 33.72
C PRO A 321 9.62 -15.87 33.05
N GLU A 322 9.24 -17.04 33.58
CA GLU A 322 8.02 -17.70 33.12
C GLU A 322 6.80 -16.85 33.51
N LEU A 323 6.05 -16.39 32.49
CA LEU A 323 4.92 -15.46 32.66
C LEU A 323 3.58 -16.15 32.91
N GLY A 324 3.55 -17.49 33.00
CA GLY A 324 2.32 -18.25 33.24
C GLY A 324 1.25 -17.99 32.15
N ASP A 325 0.07 -17.58 32.59
CA ASP A 325 -1.13 -17.42 31.74
C ASP A 325 -1.28 -16.03 31.13
N ILE A 326 -0.26 -15.16 31.23
CA ILE A 326 -0.31 -13.78 30.72
C ILE A 326 -0.42 -13.80 29.19
N GLY A 327 -1.40 -13.05 28.66
CA GLY A 327 -1.64 -12.93 27.20
C GLY A 327 -2.60 -13.98 26.63
N LYS A 328 -3.15 -14.90 27.43
CA LYS A 328 -4.08 -15.93 26.95
C LYS A 328 -5.41 -15.36 26.41
N ASP A 329 -5.82 -14.19 26.88
CA ASP A 329 -7.11 -13.57 26.53
C ASP A 329 -7.01 -12.56 25.36
N SER A 330 -5.81 -12.38 24.78
CA SER A 330 -5.59 -11.43 23.69
C SER A 330 -5.13 -12.16 22.42
N PHE A 331 -3.89 -11.93 21.97
CA PHE A 331 -3.29 -12.56 20.79
C PHE A 331 -2.61 -13.90 21.16
N LYS A 332 -3.35 -14.85 21.72
CA LYS A 332 -2.82 -16.08 22.34
C LYS A 332 -1.71 -16.76 21.53
N SER A 333 -1.98 -17.06 20.26
CA SER A 333 -0.99 -17.74 19.39
C SER A 333 0.27 -16.92 19.15
N THR A 334 0.15 -15.58 19.09
CA THR A 334 1.27 -14.65 18.91
C THR A 334 2.08 -14.52 20.20
N ALA A 335 1.41 -14.41 21.35
CA ALA A 335 2.06 -14.37 22.64
C ALA A 335 2.86 -15.66 22.91
N GLU A 336 2.25 -16.83 22.66
CA GLU A 336 2.94 -18.13 22.76
C GLU A 336 4.15 -18.24 21.83
N LEU A 337 4.05 -17.71 20.60
CA LEU A 337 5.18 -17.65 19.66
C LEU A 337 6.35 -16.84 20.24
N TYR A 338 6.07 -15.65 20.77
CA TYR A 338 7.10 -14.77 21.32
C TYR A 338 7.74 -15.31 22.58
N LEU A 339 6.96 -15.92 23.48
CA LEU A 339 7.52 -16.58 24.68
C LEU A 339 8.38 -17.78 24.31
N ARG A 340 7.97 -18.58 23.33
CA ARG A 340 8.77 -19.68 22.83
C ARG A 340 10.10 -19.18 22.21
N MET A 341 10.05 -18.18 21.36
CA MET A 341 11.21 -17.53 20.77
C MET A 341 12.18 -17.02 21.85
N ALA A 342 11.65 -16.34 22.89
CA ALA A 342 12.46 -15.85 24.00
C ALA A 342 13.16 -16.98 24.73
N LYS A 343 12.49 -18.09 24.97
CA LYS A 343 13.01 -19.26 25.69
C LYS A 343 14.03 -20.03 24.84
N GLU A 344 13.71 -20.35 23.60
CA GLU A 344 14.57 -21.13 22.70
C GLU A 344 15.89 -20.40 22.37
N GLU A 345 15.85 -19.09 22.19
CA GLU A 345 17.01 -18.26 21.87
C GLU A 345 17.65 -17.58 23.07
N ASN A 346 17.14 -17.83 24.29
CA ASN A 346 17.59 -17.21 25.56
C ASN A 346 17.68 -15.68 25.48
N LEU A 347 16.64 -15.05 24.92
CA LEU A 347 16.61 -13.60 24.70
C LEU A 347 16.34 -12.85 26.00
N THR A 348 17.05 -11.74 26.19
CA THR A 348 16.70 -10.75 27.21
C THR A 348 15.40 -10.04 26.84
N LEU A 349 14.73 -9.39 27.81
CA LEU A 349 13.54 -8.57 27.55
C LEU A 349 13.81 -7.51 26.47
N ARG A 350 14.96 -6.85 26.50
CA ARG A 350 15.40 -5.90 25.48
C ARG A 350 15.42 -6.53 24.09
N GLN A 351 16.10 -7.64 23.94
CA GLN A 351 16.25 -8.35 22.67
C GLN A 351 14.89 -8.84 22.14
N LEU A 352 14.05 -9.40 23.00
CA LEU A 352 12.71 -9.83 22.64
C LEU A 352 11.87 -8.66 22.15
N ALA A 353 11.82 -7.56 22.91
CA ALA A 353 11.02 -6.38 22.55
C ALA A 353 11.49 -5.78 21.22
N GLN A 354 12.80 -5.66 21.00
CA GLN A 354 13.38 -5.16 19.75
C GLN A 354 13.06 -6.07 18.56
N ARG A 355 13.16 -7.39 18.70
CA ARG A 355 12.84 -8.34 17.63
C ARG A 355 11.34 -8.37 17.31
N VAL A 356 10.49 -8.25 18.31
CA VAL A 356 9.03 -8.16 18.11
C VAL A 356 8.66 -6.85 17.41
N ALA A 357 9.32 -5.75 17.76
CA ALA A 357 9.12 -4.45 17.13
C ALA A 357 9.67 -4.38 15.70
N THR A 358 10.71 -5.16 15.38
CA THR A 358 11.35 -5.20 14.06
C THR A 358 11.66 -6.66 13.68
N PRO A 359 10.66 -7.45 13.27
CA PRO A 359 10.85 -8.86 12.97
C PRO A 359 11.88 -9.07 11.85
N LYS A 360 12.78 -10.05 12.03
CA LYS A 360 13.67 -10.50 10.97
C LYS A 360 12.82 -11.25 9.93
N GLY A 361 12.65 -10.64 8.77
CA GLY A 361 11.94 -11.27 7.67
C GLY A 361 12.81 -12.26 6.88
N ASP A 362 12.18 -13.01 5.98
CA ASP A 362 12.85 -14.02 5.14
C ASP A 362 13.78 -13.40 4.07
N TYR A 363 13.77 -12.09 3.89
CA TYR A 363 14.50 -11.38 2.84
C TYR A 363 15.81 -10.73 3.36
N VAL A 364 16.46 -11.40 4.32
CA VAL A 364 17.77 -11.03 4.86
C VAL A 364 18.80 -12.02 4.34
N GLY A 365 19.82 -11.52 3.60
CA GLY A 365 20.86 -12.40 3.04
C GLY A 365 21.61 -11.76 1.87
N THR A 366 22.32 -12.61 1.11
CA THR A 366 23.00 -12.13 -0.10
C THR A 366 21.97 -11.74 -1.20
N PRO A 367 22.34 -10.88 -2.16
CA PRO A 367 21.45 -10.51 -3.26
C PRO A 367 20.86 -11.70 -4.01
N THR A 368 21.62 -12.76 -4.23
CA THR A 368 21.16 -13.98 -4.88
C THR A 368 20.10 -14.69 -4.05
N VAL A 369 20.32 -14.86 -2.75
CA VAL A 369 19.34 -15.48 -1.83
C VAL A 369 18.02 -14.69 -1.81
N VAL A 370 18.11 -13.36 -1.76
CA VAL A 370 16.91 -12.52 -1.77
C VAL A 370 16.17 -12.61 -3.12
N ALA A 371 16.90 -12.61 -4.24
CA ALA A 371 16.32 -12.79 -5.58
C ALA A 371 15.66 -14.17 -5.73
N ASP A 372 16.27 -15.24 -5.21
CA ASP A 372 15.73 -16.60 -5.24
C ASP A 372 14.40 -16.70 -4.47
N ARG A 373 14.32 -16.09 -3.29
CA ARG A 373 13.09 -16.07 -2.48
C ARG A 373 11.96 -15.27 -3.15
N ILE A 374 12.29 -14.13 -3.77
CA ILE A 374 11.35 -13.34 -4.57
C ILE A 374 10.83 -14.16 -5.75
N GLN A 375 11.72 -14.79 -6.51
CA GLN A 375 11.38 -15.65 -7.65
C GLN A 375 10.50 -16.81 -7.20
N ALA A 376 10.90 -17.53 -6.17
CA ALA A 376 10.18 -18.70 -5.68
C ALA A 376 8.73 -18.37 -5.33
N LEU A 377 8.48 -17.27 -4.61
CA LEU A 377 7.11 -16.87 -4.27
C LEU A 377 6.35 -16.35 -5.50
N PHE A 378 6.98 -15.58 -6.38
CA PHE A 378 6.35 -15.05 -7.59
C PHE A 378 5.94 -16.15 -8.57
N GLU A 379 6.77 -17.17 -8.78
CA GLU A 379 6.51 -18.25 -9.74
C GLU A 379 5.33 -19.16 -9.31
N THR A 380 4.96 -19.15 -8.04
CA THR A 380 3.74 -19.85 -7.58
C THR A 380 2.45 -19.27 -8.16
N GLY A 381 2.45 -18.02 -8.63
CA GLY A 381 1.28 -17.33 -9.16
C GLY A 381 0.34 -16.77 -8.09
N VAL A 382 0.68 -16.88 -6.80
CA VAL A 382 -0.15 -16.35 -5.70
C VAL A 382 0.08 -14.87 -5.42
N VAL A 383 1.21 -14.31 -5.88
CA VAL A 383 1.54 -12.89 -5.80
C VAL A 383 1.91 -12.34 -7.17
N ASP A 384 1.70 -11.05 -7.39
CA ASP A 384 2.00 -10.36 -8.65
C ASP A 384 3.19 -9.42 -8.53
N GLY A 385 3.58 -9.12 -7.32
CA GLY A 385 4.71 -8.26 -7.01
C GLY A 385 4.94 -8.13 -5.53
N PHE A 386 5.74 -7.12 -5.13
CA PHE A 386 6.12 -6.90 -3.74
C PHE A 386 6.17 -5.42 -3.43
N ILE A 387 5.88 -5.07 -2.17
CA ILE A 387 6.14 -3.73 -1.65
C ILE A 387 7.41 -3.80 -0.82
N LEU A 388 8.41 -3.05 -1.25
CA LEU A 388 9.66 -2.96 -0.53
C LEU A 388 9.56 -1.94 0.61
N SER A 389 9.89 -2.41 1.81
CA SER A 389 10.02 -1.58 3.01
C SER A 389 11.44 -1.76 3.56
N PRO A 390 12.47 -1.20 2.91
CA PRO A 390 13.85 -1.43 3.33
C PRO A 390 14.10 -0.83 4.72
N TYR A 391 15.07 -1.39 5.42
CA TYR A 391 15.47 -0.93 6.77
C TYR A 391 15.97 0.51 6.80
N SER A 392 16.45 1.02 5.66
CA SER A 392 16.93 2.39 5.47
C SER A 392 16.45 2.95 4.13
N GLN A 393 16.02 4.19 4.09
CA GLN A 393 15.61 4.90 2.87
C GLN A 393 16.44 6.18 2.70
N PRO A 394 16.86 6.52 1.46
CA PRO A 394 16.72 5.77 0.19
C PRO A 394 17.76 4.66 -0.02
N GLU A 395 18.77 4.49 0.86
CA GLU A 395 19.93 3.65 0.62
C GLU A 395 19.57 2.18 0.43
N GLY A 396 18.64 1.64 1.24
CA GLY A 396 18.20 0.25 1.09
C GLY A 396 17.51 -0.01 -0.24
N LEU A 397 16.80 0.99 -0.81
CA LEU A 397 16.26 0.89 -2.17
C LEU A 397 17.39 0.89 -3.20
N ARG A 398 18.37 1.79 -3.10
CA ARG A 398 19.52 1.85 -4.01
C ARG A 398 20.36 0.58 -3.96
N GLU A 399 20.55 0.01 -2.76
CA GLU A 399 21.23 -1.26 -2.58
C GLU A 399 20.47 -2.40 -3.28
N PHE A 400 19.15 -2.48 -3.12
CA PHE A 400 18.31 -3.45 -3.80
C PHE A 400 18.35 -3.25 -5.33
N ASN A 401 18.26 -2.02 -5.82
CA ASN A 401 18.34 -1.68 -7.24
C ASN A 401 19.67 -2.09 -7.85
N LYS A 402 20.76 -1.90 -7.11
CA LYS A 402 22.11 -2.21 -7.58
C LYS A 402 22.40 -3.69 -7.65
N TYR A 403 21.91 -4.48 -6.70
CA TYR A 403 22.37 -5.85 -6.51
C TYR A 403 21.29 -6.91 -6.78
N VAL A 404 20.00 -6.64 -6.53
CA VAL A 404 18.93 -7.62 -6.72
C VAL A 404 18.21 -7.43 -8.05
N VAL A 405 17.91 -6.18 -8.43
CA VAL A 405 17.22 -5.87 -9.68
C VAL A 405 17.92 -6.48 -10.90
N PRO A 406 19.25 -6.36 -11.10
CA PRO A 406 19.92 -6.95 -12.25
C PRO A 406 19.76 -8.48 -12.32
N ILE A 407 19.83 -9.17 -11.19
CA ILE A 407 19.62 -10.62 -11.14
C ILE A 407 18.22 -10.99 -11.63
N LEU A 408 17.19 -10.27 -11.18
CA LEU A 408 15.81 -10.50 -11.62
C LEU A 408 15.60 -10.16 -13.11
N GLN A 409 16.30 -9.14 -13.62
CA GLN A 409 16.29 -8.76 -15.04
C GLN A 409 16.96 -9.82 -15.91
N GLU A 410 18.14 -10.31 -15.54
CA GLU A 410 18.86 -11.42 -16.23
C GLU A 410 18.01 -12.69 -16.31
N ARG A 411 17.22 -12.99 -15.27
CA ARG A 411 16.27 -14.10 -15.22
C ARG A 411 15.01 -13.84 -16.08
N GLY A 412 14.85 -12.63 -16.62
CA GLY A 412 13.65 -12.21 -17.38
C GLY A 412 12.39 -12.12 -16.53
N LEU A 413 12.54 -11.92 -15.21
CA LEU A 413 11.47 -11.80 -14.23
C LEU A 413 11.05 -10.36 -13.97
N TYR A 414 11.92 -9.40 -14.29
CA TYR A 414 11.67 -7.98 -14.06
C TYR A 414 11.98 -7.16 -15.33
N ARG A 415 11.32 -6.01 -15.46
CA ARG A 415 11.47 -5.11 -16.61
C ARG A 415 12.86 -4.47 -16.67
N THR A 416 13.32 -4.15 -17.86
CA THR A 416 14.54 -3.35 -18.12
C THR A 416 14.23 -1.90 -18.49
N GLU A 417 12.96 -1.58 -18.76
CA GLU A 417 12.44 -0.25 -19.04
C GLU A 417 10.94 -0.16 -18.69
N TYR A 418 10.43 1.06 -18.53
CA TYR A 418 8.99 1.26 -18.42
C TYR A 418 8.33 1.02 -19.78
N GLU A 419 7.25 0.22 -19.78
CA GLU A 419 6.56 -0.20 -21.01
C GLU A 419 5.34 0.69 -21.32
N SER A 420 4.93 1.53 -20.36
CA SER A 420 3.79 2.45 -20.47
C SER A 420 4.09 3.75 -19.72
N SER A 421 3.46 4.82 -20.18
CA SER A 421 3.48 6.11 -19.47
C SER A 421 2.54 6.15 -18.27
N THR A 422 1.63 5.17 -18.15
CA THR A 422 0.61 5.14 -17.07
C THR A 422 0.88 4.04 -16.05
N LEU A 423 0.44 4.25 -14.81
CA LEU A 423 0.53 3.23 -13.76
C LEU A 423 -0.25 1.97 -14.16
N ARG A 424 -1.47 2.11 -14.69
CA ARG A 424 -2.31 1.00 -15.13
C ARG A 424 -1.61 0.16 -16.20
N GLY A 425 -1.00 0.80 -17.20
CA GLY A 425 -0.29 0.11 -18.25
C GLY A 425 0.96 -0.62 -17.74
N ASN A 426 1.74 0.00 -16.85
CA ASN A 426 2.91 -0.63 -16.22
C ASN A 426 2.52 -1.81 -15.33
N LEU A 427 1.36 -1.77 -14.66
CA LEU A 427 0.81 -2.90 -13.91
C LEU A 427 0.24 -4.01 -14.81
N GLY A 428 0.07 -3.76 -16.11
CA GLY A 428 -0.50 -4.72 -17.06
C GLY A 428 -2.02 -4.89 -16.91
N LEU A 429 -2.69 -3.91 -16.32
CA LEU A 429 -4.13 -3.92 -16.13
C LEU A 429 -4.87 -3.36 -17.34
N SER A 430 -6.06 -3.90 -17.61
CA SER A 430 -6.91 -3.43 -18.71
C SER A 430 -7.38 -1.99 -18.50
N TYR A 431 -7.51 -1.24 -19.60
CA TYR A 431 -8.10 0.08 -19.58
C TYR A 431 -9.60 -0.01 -19.20
N PRO A 432 -10.06 0.76 -18.22
CA PRO A 432 -11.45 0.70 -17.78
C PRO A 432 -12.35 1.49 -18.74
N VAL A 433 -13.18 0.79 -19.50
CA VAL A 433 -14.15 1.41 -20.41
C VAL A 433 -15.11 2.30 -19.61
N ASN A 434 -15.41 3.48 -20.12
CA ASN A 434 -16.42 4.37 -19.53
C ASN A 434 -17.78 3.66 -19.48
N ARG A 435 -18.49 3.72 -18.35
CA ARG A 435 -19.75 2.99 -18.13
C ARG A 435 -20.84 3.35 -19.13
N TYR A 436 -20.89 4.60 -19.58
CA TYR A 436 -21.90 5.07 -20.53
C TYR A 436 -21.57 4.62 -21.96
N THR A 437 -20.30 4.63 -22.35
CA THR A 437 -19.82 4.06 -23.62
C THR A 437 -20.08 2.55 -23.67
N GLN A 438 -19.81 1.84 -22.58
CA GLN A 438 -20.06 0.39 -22.48
C GLN A 438 -21.54 0.07 -22.61
N ALA A 439 -22.41 0.82 -21.95
CA ALA A 439 -23.87 0.64 -22.04
C ALA A 439 -24.40 0.79 -23.48
N ARG A 440 -23.88 1.78 -24.24
CA ARG A 440 -24.26 1.95 -25.66
C ARG A 440 -23.79 0.77 -26.53
N GLN A 441 -22.57 0.28 -26.34
CA GLN A 441 -22.06 -0.87 -27.10
C GLN A 441 -22.88 -2.14 -26.86
N THR A 442 -23.34 -2.37 -25.62
CA THR A 442 -24.20 -3.51 -25.29
C THR A 442 -25.56 -3.43 -25.98
N VAL A 443 -26.17 -2.24 -26.10
CA VAL A 443 -27.44 -2.04 -26.79
C VAL A 443 -27.31 -2.22 -28.32
N THR A 444 -26.25 -1.75 -28.93
CA THR A 444 -26.00 -1.86 -30.38
C THR A 444 -25.53 -3.25 -30.82
N GLY A 445 -24.92 -4.04 -29.95
CA GLY A 445 -24.48 -5.42 -30.22
C GLY A 445 -25.58 -6.48 -30.04
N SER A 446 -26.78 -6.08 -29.64
CA SER A 446 -27.96 -6.97 -29.44
C SER A 446 -28.97 -6.92 -30.60
N VAL A 447 -28.63 -6.38 -31.77
CA VAL A 447 -29.43 -6.32 -32.99
C VAL A 447 -28.93 -7.29 -34.03
#